data_1aef7799c9f837e862ed28a90e224c59
#
_entry.id   1aef7799c9f837e862ed28a90e224c59
#
_cell.length_a   1.000
_cell.length_b   1.000
_cell.length_c   1.000
_cell.angle_alpha   90.00
_cell.angle_beta   90.00
_cell.angle_gamma   90.00
#
_symmetry.space_group_name_H-M   'P 1'
#
loop_
_entity.id
_entity.type
_entity.pdbx_description
1 polymer ?
#
loop_
_entity_poly.entity_id
_entity_poly.type
_entity_poly.pdbx_seq_one_letter_code
_entity_poly.pdbx_strand_id
1 'polypeptide(L)'
;MTRIVILGSGFAALTTIRTLRQLRVDADITVVSPRNELVYLPSLIWLPSGQRSGDDLRIPLAGFFQRMGVHWHQGSVLQVLDGGRRVVTDTGELANDLLVVAAGGRYLRKLPGIEHALIPCEGIASAEAIRDRLAAMDGGTIAMGFASNPKEPGAVRGGPMFEFLFGIDTLLRRQGRRERFKLVFFNPSQEPGQRLGAAAVRKLLARMHERGIETHLGHKPVRFEADQVVTEGGQFAADLILFMP
;
A
#
# COMPACT_ATOMS: atom_id res chain seq x y z
N MET A 1 6.75 15.79 -33.93
CA MET A 1 6.16 15.86 -32.61
C MET A 1 6.80 14.80 -31.72
N THR A 2 7.28 15.15 -30.55
CA THR A 2 7.96 14.21 -29.63
C THR A 2 6.94 13.22 -29.05
N ARG A 3 7.24 11.93 -29.15
CA ARG A 3 6.38 10.86 -28.60
C ARG A 3 6.84 10.51 -27.18
N ILE A 4 5.95 10.68 -26.21
CA ILE A 4 6.21 10.36 -24.81
C ILE A 4 5.34 9.17 -24.42
N VAL A 5 5.94 8.08 -23.96
CA VAL A 5 5.22 6.95 -23.37
C VAL A 5 5.36 7.01 -21.84
N ILE A 6 4.23 6.89 -21.13
CA ILE A 6 4.16 6.90 -19.66
C ILE A 6 3.64 5.53 -19.21
N LEU A 7 4.43 4.79 -18.45
CA LEU A 7 4.06 3.48 -17.92
C LEU A 7 3.33 3.62 -16.58
N GLY A 8 2.04 3.25 -16.54
CA GLY A 8 1.18 3.32 -15.39
C GLY A 8 0.18 4.47 -15.45
N SER A 9 -0.91 4.35 -14.67
CA SER A 9 -2.01 5.31 -14.55
C SER A 9 -2.19 5.85 -13.12
N GLY A 10 -1.16 5.74 -12.28
CA GLY A 10 -1.16 6.19 -10.90
C GLY A 10 -0.86 7.70 -10.74
N PHE A 11 -0.73 8.15 -9.50
CA PHE A 11 -0.49 9.56 -9.16
C PHE A 11 0.70 10.18 -9.90
N ALA A 12 1.82 9.46 -10.02
CA ALA A 12 3.01 9.96 -10.70
C ALA A 12 2.74 10.21 -12.20
N ALA A 13 2.05 9.27 -12.87
CA ALA A 13 1.68 9.42 -14.28
C ALA A 13 0.76 10.64 -14.49
N LEU A 14 -0.31 10.76 -13.68
CA LEU A 14 -1.26 11.87 -13.80
C LEU A 14 -0.61 13.22 -13.50
N THR A 15 0.29 13.28 -12.51
CA THR A 15 1.06 14.48 -12.20
C THR A 15 1.98 14.86 -13.36
N THR A 16 2.69 13.88 -13.94
CA THR A 16 3.54 14.09 -15.12
C THR A 16 2.75 14.68 -16.28
N ILE A 17 1.62 14.07 -16.65
CA ILE A 17 0.75 14.55 -17.73
C ILE A 17 0.33 16.00 -17.48
N ARG A 18 -0.19 16.27 -16.28
CA ARG A 18 -0.65 17.60 -15.88
C ARG A 18 0.48 18.63 -15.99
N THR A 19 1.66 18.30 -15.50
CA THR A 19 2.83 19.19 -15.54
C THR A 19 3.28 19.46 -16.98
N LEU A 20 3.38 18.43 -17.82
CA LEU A 20 3.74 18.61 -19.23
C LEU A 20 2.76 19.55 -19.95
N ARG A 21 1.45 19.39 -19.73
CA ARG A 21 0.43 20.27 -20.33
C ARG A 21 0.45 21.70 -19.76
N GLN A 22 0.71 21.87 -18.47
CA GLN A 22 0.90 23.19 -17.83
C GLN A 22 2.12 23.92 -18.43
N LEU A 23 3.21 23.20 -18.68
CA LEU A 23 4.41 23.73 -19.33
C LEU A 23 4.25 23.88 -20.85
N ARG A 24 3.07 23.58 -21.41
CA ARG A 24 2.75 23.67 -22.85
C ARG A 24 3.75 22.86 -23.72
N VAL A 25 4.21 21.70 -23.21
CA VAL A 25 5.07 20.81 -23.98
C VAL A 25 4.28 20.25 -25.17
N ASP A 26 4.79 20.52 -26.40
CA ASP A 26 4.21 19.97 -27.61
C ASP A 26 4.71 18.53 -27.84
N ALA A 27 3.90 17.59 -27.36
CA ALA A 27 4.20 16.16 -27.39
C ALA A 27 2.93 15.32 -27.55
N ASP A 28 3.08 14.23 -28.30
CA ASP A 28 2.13 13.13 -28.33
C ASP A 28 2.38 12.23 -27.11
N ILE A 29 1.39 12.15 -26.21
CA ILE A 29 1.52 11.42 -24.95
C ILE A 29 0.64 10.18 -25.00
N THR A 30 1.24 9.01 -24.79
CA THR A 30 0.53 7.74 -24.62
C THR A 30 0.76 7.18 -23.20
N VAL A 31 -0.32 6.87 -22.49
CA VAL A 31 -0.29 6.17 -21.20
C VAL A 31 -0.53 4.69 -21.42
N VAL A 32 0.33 3.85 -20.86
CA VAL A 32 0.20 2.39 -20.88
C VAL A 32 -0.25 1.89 -19.54
N SER A 33 -1.40 1.24 -19.47
CA SER A 33 -1.90 0.59 -18.25
C SER A 33 -2.94 -0.47 -18.59
N PRO A 34 -3.09 -1.53 -17.75
CA PRO A 34 -4.08 -2.58 -17.99
C PRO A 34 -5.52 -2.07 -17.92
N ARG A 35 -5.77 -1.03 -17.14
CA ARG A 35 -7.10 -0.44 -16.92
C ARG A 35 -7.04 1.08 -17.02
N ASN A 36 -8.11 1.66 -17.57
CA ASN A 36 -8.27 3.12 -17.68
C ASN A 36 -8.86 3.70 -16.38
N GLU A 37 -8.14 3.46 -15.27
CA GLU A 37 -8.56 3.90 -13.94
C GLU A 37 -7.37 4.28 -13.06
N LEU A 38 -7.60 5.17 -12.11
CA LEU A 38 -6.75 5.40 -10.94
C LEU A 38 -7.36 4.66 -9.75
N VAL A 39 -6.59 3.81 -9.10
CA VAL A 39 -6.95 3.30 -7.76
C VAL A 39 -6.46 4.28 -6.71
N TYR A 40 -7.40 4.87 -5.95
CA TYR A 40 -7.08 5.83 -4.89
C TYR A 40 -6.62 5.12 -3.62
N LEU A 41 -5.35 4.67 -3.63
CA LEU A 41 -4.73 3.87 -2.57
C LEU A 41 -4.84 4.46 -1.14
N PRO A 42 -4.82 5.79 -0.91
CA PRO A 42 -4.97 6.34 0.45
C PRO A 42 -6.26 5.94 1.14
N SER A 43 -7.32 5.60 0.41
CA SER A 43 -8.60 5.18 0.97
C SER A 43 -8.70 3.67 1.27
N LEU A 44 -7.65 2.87 1.03
CA LEU A 44 -7.62 1.45 1.40
C LEU A 44 -7.89 1.22 2.89
N ILE A 45 -7.49 2.15 3.75
CA ILE A 45 -7.73 2.11 5.20
C ILE A 45 -9.21 2.03 5.59
N TRP A 46 -10.12 2.44 4.69
CA TRP A 46 -11.57 2.44 4.95
C TRP A 46 -12.28 1.15 4.52
N LEU A 47 -11.62 0.27 3.75
CA LEU A 47 -12.21 -0.98 3.27
C LEU A 47 -12.47 -1.99 4.41
N PRO A 48 -11.52 -2.22 5.34
CA PRO A 48 -11.75 -3.16 6.44
C PRO A 48 -12.94 -2.82 7.33
N SER A 49 -13.25 -1.52 7.45
CA SER A 49 -14.40 -1.04 8.23
C SER A 49 -15.72 -0.96 7.43
N GLY A 50 -15.68 -1.26 6.12
CA GLY A 50 -16.84 -1.15 5.24
C GLY A 50 -17.31 0.30 4.97
N GLN A 51 -16.52 1.30 5.36
CA GLN A 51 -16.85 2.72 5.08
C GLN A 51 -16.67 3.08 3.61
N ARG A 52 -15.89 2.28 2.88
CA ARG A 52 -15.73 2.31 1.42
C ARG A 52 -15.76 0.89 0.86
N SER A 53 -16.21 0.77 -0.36
CA SER A 53 -16.08 -0.42 -1.20
C SER A 53 -14.85 -0.31 -2.10
N GLY A 54 -14.41 -1.41 -2.70
CA GLY A 54 -13.35 -1.37 -3.70
C GLY A 54 -13.68 -0.48 -4.90
N ASP A 55 -14.96 -0.42 -5.29
CA ASP A 55 -15.41 0.40 -6.43
C ASP A 55 -15.33 1.89 -6.12
N ASP A 56 -15.56 2.32 -4.86
CA ASP A 56 -15.40 3.72 -4.46
C ASP A 56 -13.96 4.24 -4.65
N LEU A 57 -12.98 3.34 -4.71
CA LEU A 57 -11.58 3.68 -4.89
C LEU A 57 -11.14 3.70 -6.36
N ARG A 58 -11.98 3.26 -7.28
CA ARG A 58 -11.70 3.20 -8.73
C ARG A 58 -12.21 4.46 -9.40
N ILE A 59 -11.29 5.30 -9.83
CA ILE A 59 -11.59 6.57 -10.49
C ILE A 59 -11.36 6.42 -11.99
N PRO A 60 -12.41 6.47 -12.83
CA PRO A 60 -12.26 6.41 -14.29
C PRO A 60 -11.43 7.56 -14.84
N LEU A 61 -10.48 7.27 -15.72
CA LEU A 61 -9.56 8.27 -16.26
C LEU A 61 -9.88 8.75 -17.69
N ALA A 62 -10.87 8.16 -18.36
CA ALA A 62 -11.22 8.53 -19.75
C ALA A 62 -11.44 10.03 -19.93
N GLY A 63 -12.22 10.67 -19.05
CA GLY A 63 -12.46 12.11 -19.11
C GLY A 63 -11.22 12.95 -18.82
N PHE A 64 -10.30 12.47 -17.96
CA PHE A 64 -9.03 13.13 -17.72
C PHE A 64 -8.13 13.04 -18.95
N PHE A 65 -7.96 11.86 -19.55
CA PHE A 65 -7.14 11.68 -20.74
C PHE A 65 -7.66 12.49 -21.92
N GLN A 66 -8.97 12.53 -22.13
CA GLN A 66 -9.59 13.35 -23.17
C GLN A 66 -9.25 14.85 -22.98
N ARG A 67 -9.42 15.40 -21.78
CA ARG A 67 -9.12 16.80 -21.49
C ARG A 67 -7.64 17.16 -21.64
N MET A 68 -6.76 16.17 -21.36
CA MET A 68 -5.31 16.36 -21.47
C MET A 68 -4.76 16.02 -22.86
N GLY A 69 -5.58 15.61 -23.82
CA GLY A 69 -5.12 15.18 -25.15
C GLY A 69 -4.10 14.05 -25.05
N VAL A 70 -4.43 12.99 -24.29
CA VAL A 70 -3.55 11.84 -24.04
C VAL A 70 -4.20 10.59 -24.59
N HIS A 71 -3.43 9.77 -25.26
CA HIS A 71 -3.85 8.45 -25.74
C HIS A 71 -3.67 7.41 -24.62
N TRP A 72 -4.63 6.52 -24.48
CA TRP A 72 -4.54 5.37 -23.59
C TRP A 72 -4.32 4.10 -24.41
N HIS A 73 -3.22 3.41 -24.15
CA HIS A 73 -2.91 2.09 -24.66
C HIS A 73 -3.21 1.05 -23.56
N GLN A 74 -4.22 0.23 -23.80
CA GLN A 74 -4.54 -0.85 -22.87
C GLN A 74 -3.50 -1.95 -22.99
N GLY A 75 -2.79 -2.25 -21.92
CA GLY A 75 -1.83 -3.35 -21.91
C GLY A 75 -1.00 -3.38 -20.62
N SER A 76 -0.47 -4.56 -20.35
CA SER A 76 0.55 -4.79 -19.32
C SER A 76 1.93 -4.74 -19.95
N VAL A 77 2.83 -3.98 -19.36
CA VAL A 77 4.21 -3.90 -19.84
C VAL A 77 4.93 -5.22 -19.57
N LEU A 78 5.45 -5.83 -20.63
CA LEU A 78 6.24 -7.06 -20.56
C LEU A 78 7.74 -6.75 -20.56
N GLN A 79 8.17 -5.79 -21.40
CA GLN A 79 9.58 -5.47 -21.58
C GLN A 79 9.78 -4.03 -22.04
N VAL A 80 10.94 -3.47 -21.71
CA VAL A 80 11.44 -2.19 -22.22
C VAL A 80 12.77 -2.46 -22.93
N LEU A 81 12.86 -2.08 -24.19
CA LEU A 81 13.97 -2.38 -25.09
C LEU A 81 14.62 -1.09 -25.61
N ASP A 82 15.74 -1.25 -26.30
CA ASP A 82 16.43 -0.19 -27.04
C ASP A 82 16.73 1.05 -26.19
N GLY A 83 17.23 0.82 -24.95
CA GLY A 83 17.53 1.90 -24.01
C GLY A 83 16.30 2.75 -23.62
N GLY A 84 15.11 2.16 -23.61
CA GLY A 84 13.85 2.83 -23.27
C GLY A 84 13.09 3.39 -24.49
N ARG A 85 13.54 3.11 -25.71
CA ARG A 85 12.90 3.64 -26.92
C ARG A 85 11.77 2.78 -27.46
N ARG A 86 11.62 1.57 -26.93
CA ARG A 86 10.56 0.64 -27.33
C ARG A 86 9.97 -0.07 -26.08
N VAL A 87 8.66 -0.03 -25.99
CA VAL A 87 7.89 -0.69 -24.92
C VAL A 87 7.10 -1.83 -25.55
N VAL A 88 7.27 -3.04 -25.02
CA VAL A 88 6.50 -4.23 -25.41
C VAL A 88 5.43 -4.48 -24.36
N THR A 89 4.19 -4.63 -24.81
CA THR A 89 3.05 -4.96 -23.97
C THR A 89 2.40 -6.28 -24.43
N ASP A 90 1.50 -6.81 -23.65
CA ASP A 90 0.67 -7.98 -24.00
C ASP A 90 -0.31 -7.71 -25.16
N THR A 91 -0.47 -6.45 -25.58
CA THR A 91 -1.39 -6.04 -26.66
C THR A 91 -0.70 -5.39 -27.86
N GLY A 92 0.62 -5.21 -27.83
CA GLY A 92 1.39 -4.62 -28.91
C GLY A 92 2.65 -3.90 -28.46
N GLU A 93 3.33 -3.26 -29.42
CA GLU A 93 4.56 -2.52 -29.17
C GLU A 93 4.38 -1.03 -29.42
N LEU A 94 5.11 -0.20 -28.67
CA LEU A 94 5.12 1.26 -28.78
C LEU A 94 6.55 1.75 -28.90
N ALA A 95 6.82 2.51 -29.96
CA ALA A 95 8.07 3.26 -30.09
C ALA A 95 7.88 4.66 -29.49
N ASN A 96 8.90 5.15 -28.80
CA ASN A 96 8.88 6.47 -28.16
C ASN A 96 10.21 7.19 -28.25
N ASP A 97 10.17 8.51 -28.09
CA ASP A 97 11.34 9.37 -28.01
C ASP A 97 11.72 9.62 -26.52
N LEU A 98 10.75 9.59 -25.61
CA LEU A 98 10.93 9.71 -24.17
C LEU A 98 10.06 8.69 -23.45
N LEU A 99 10.62 8.08 -22.39
CA LEU A 99 9.93 7.13 -21.54
C LEU A 99 9.85 7.66 -20.12
N VAL A 100 8.65 7.62 -19.55
CA VAL A 100 8.41 7.89 -18.11
C VAL A 100 7.95 6.61 -17.44
N VAL A 101 8.72 6.13 -16.46
CA VAL A 101 8.35 4.96 -15.65
C VAL A 101 7.61 5.43 -14.41
N ALA A 102 6.30 5.26 -14.41
CA ALA A 102 5.37 5.66 -13.35
C ALA A 102 4.50 4.48 -12.87
N ALA A 103 5.05 3.26 -12.93
CA ALA A 103 4.36 2.00 -12.67
C ALA A 103 4.09 1.73 -11.17
N GLY A 104 4.50 2.65 -10.28
CA GLY A 104 4.38 2.48 -8.83
C GLY A 104 5.43 1.55 -8.24
N GLY A 105 5.24 1.17 -6.98
CA GLY A 105 6.11 0.24 -6.27
C GLY A 105 5.42 -1.08 -5.97
N ARG A 106 6.22 -2.10 -5.65
CA ARG A 106 5.75 -3.38 -5.14
C ARG A 106 6.41 -3.68 -3.81
N TYR A 107 5.71 -4.34 -2.93
CA TYR A 107 6.26 -4.84 -1.67
C TYR A 107 7.19 -6.03 -1.92
N LEU A 108 8.34 -6.03 -1.23
CA LEU A 108 9.29 -7.14 -1.30
C LEU A 108 8.86 -8.23 -0.32
N ARG A 109 8.36 -9.33 -0.83
CA ARG A 109 7.90 -10.48 -0.04
C ARG A 109 9.05 -11.45 0.27
N LYS A 110 10.13 -10.95 0.93
CA LYS A 110 11.33 -11.74 1.21
C LYS A 110 11.36 -12.35 2.62
N LEU A 111 10.48 -11.89 3.52
CA LEU A 111 10.43 -12.43 4.87
C LEU A 111 9.87 -13.86 4.82
N PRO A 112 10.52 -14.86 5.44
CA PRO A 112 9.99 -16.22 5.52
C PRO A 112 8.59 -16.24 6.10
N GLY A 113 7.67 -16.97 5.46
CA GLY A 113 6.27 -17.06 5.88
C GLY A 113 5.42 -15.82 5.60
N ILE A 114 5.89 -14.88 4.75
CA ILE A 114 5.14 -13.66 4.39
C ILE A 114 3.77 -13.97 3.77
N GLU A 115 3.56 -15.16 3.25
CA GLU A 115 2.28 -15.67 2.74
C GLU A 115 1.20 -15.80 3.82
N HIS A 116 1.61 -15.93 5.09
CA HIS A 116 0.68 -15.94 6.23
C HIS A 116 0.21 -14.54 6.64
N ALA A 117 0.82 -13.49 6.10
CA ALA A 117 0.43 -12.11 6.38
C ALA A 117 -0.31 -11.45 5.21
N LEU A 118 -1.34 -10.67 5.51
CA LEU A 118 -1.96 -9.76 4.55
C LEU A 118 -1.21 -8.43 4.53
N ILE A 119 -0.98 -7.89 3.33
CA ILE A 119 -0.32 -6.58 3.15
C ILE A 119 -1.40 -5.50 2.93
N PRO A 120 -1.72 -4.67 3.93
CA PRO A 120 -2.89 -3.79 3.87
C PRO A 120 -2.90 -2.79 2.70
N CYS A 121 -1.71 -2.31 2.32
CA CYS A 121 -1.57 -1.30 1.26
C CYS A 121 -1.27 -1.89 -0.13
N GLU A 122 -1.40 -3.20 -0.32
CA GLU A 122 -1.09 -3.84 -1.61
C GLU A 122 -2.16 -3.61 -2.68
N GLY A 123 -3.36 -3.23 -2.27
CA GLY A 123 -4.46 -2.92 -3.18
C GLY A 123 -5.83 -3.31 -2.62
N ILE A 124 -6.85 -3.13 -3.45
CA ILE A 124 -8.25 -3.37 -3.08
C ILE A 124 -8.45 -4.81 -2.60
N ALA A 125 -8.01 -5.80 -3.37
CA ALA A 125 -8.20 -7.21 -3.03
C ALA A 125 -7.63 -7.59 -1.66
N SER A 126 -6.45 -7.07 -1.31
CA SER A 126 -5.85 -7.31 0.01
C SER A 126 -6.64 -6.66 1.15
N ALA A 127 -7.11 -5.42 0.93
CA ALA A 127 -7.92 -4.72 1.94
C ALA A 127 -9.31 -5.36 2.12
N GLU A 128 -9.90 -5.89 1.05
CA GLU A 128 -11.15 -6.68 1.10
C GLU A 128 -10.93 -8.02 1.81
N ALA A 129 -9.83 -8.71 1.55
CA ALA A 129 -9.45 -9.93 2.28
C ALA A 129 -9.31 -9.69 3.79
N ILE A 130 -8.76 -8.52 4.20
CA ILE A 130 -8.71 -8.12 5.60
C ILE A 130 -10.12 -7.94 6.18
N ARG A 131 -11.01 -7.24 5.46
CA ARG A 131 -12.42 -7.07 5.85
C ARG A 131 -13.11 -8.41 6.08
N ASP A 132 -12.98 -9.30 5.10
CA ASP A 132 -13.66 -10.59 5.11
C ASP A 132 -13.11 -11.50 6.22
N ARG A 133 -11.79 -11.46 6.45
CA ARG A 133 -11.18 -12.19 7.55
C ARG A 133 -11.64 -11.67 8.92
N LEU A 134 -11.67 -10.34 9.10
CA LEU A 134 -12.20 -9.73 10.34
C LEU A 134 -13.67 -10.06 10.60
N ALA A 135 -14.47 -10.13 9.54
CA ALA A 135 -15.88 -10.50 9.64
C ALA A 135 -16.07 -11.96 10.03
N ALA A 136 -15.20 -12.86 9.58
CA ALA A 136 -15.25 -14.29 9.85
C ALA A 136 -14.70 -14.68 11.24
N MET A 137 -13.97 -13.79 11.92
CA MET A 137 -13.40 -14.06 13.23
C MET A 137 -14.41 -13.71 14.34
N ASP A 138 -14.61 -14.58 15.31
CA ASP A 138 -15.37 -14.28 16.53
C ASP A 138 -14.53 -13.64 17.64
N GLY A 139 -13.21 -13.83 17.59
CA GLY A 139 -12.20 -13.33 18.53
C GLY A 139 -10.82 -13.77 18.11
N GLY A 140 -9.81 -13.51 18.94
CA GLY A 140 -8.43 -13.93 18.70
C GLY A 140 -7.43 -12.78 18.70
N THR A 141 -6.21 -13.05 18.29
CA THR A 141 -5.10 -12.10 18.27
C THR A 141 -4.89 -11.54 16.87
N ILE A 142 -4.93 -10.21 16.73
CA ILE A 142 -4.60 -9.52 15.49
C ILE A 142 -3.27 -8.81 15.67
N ALA A 143 -2.25 -9.27 14.95
CA ALA A 143 -0.91 -8.70 14.96
C ALA A 143 -0.73 -7.73 13.78
N MET A 144 -0.26 -6.53 14.06
CA MET A 144 -0.05 -5.49 13.04
C MET A 144 1.33 -4.87 13.17
N GLY A 145 2.04 -4.76 12.04
CA GLY A 145 3.39 -4.22 12.06
C GLY A 145 3.90 -3.79 10.69
N PHE A 146 5.05 -3.15 10.68
CA PHE A 146 5.74 -2.80 9.44
C PHE A 146 7.24 -2.96 9.58
N ALA A 147 7.92 -3.24 8.45
CA ALA A 147 9.37 -3.38 8.39
C ALA A 147 10.07 -2.04 8.61
N SER A 148 11.35 -2.13 8.92
CA SER A 148 12.30 -1.02 8.77
C SER A 148 13.25 -1.33 7.62
N ASN A 149 13.81 -0.29 7.00
CA ASN A 149 14.92 -0.44 6.08
C ASN A 149 16.22 -0.02 6.80
N PRO A 150 17.10 -0.97 7.21
CA PRO A 150 18.33 -0.63 7.95
C PRO A 150 19.29 0.23 7.13
N LYS A 151 19.26 0.12 5.79
CA LYS A 151 20.13 0.91 4.89
C LYS A 151 19.58 2.31 4.64
N GLU A 152 18.28 2.50 4.78
CA GLU A 152 17.60 3.77 4.54
C GLU A 152 16.40 3.94 5.49
N PRO A 153 16.66 4.18 6.78
CA PRO A 153 15.58 4.33 7.78
C PRO A 153 14.60 5.44 7.42
N GLY A 154 15.06 6.46 6.73
CA GLY A 154 14.26 7.56 6.21
C GLY A 154 13.22 7.17 5.16
N ALA A 155 13.32 6.00 4.53
CA ALA A 155 12.37 5.53 3.53
C ALA A 155 11.12 4.87 4.13
N VAL A 156 11.13 4.53 5.41
CA VAL A 156 10.03 3.83 6.08
C VAL A 156 8.76 4.69 6.14
N ARG A 157 7.63 4.10 5.78
CA ARG A 157 6.31 4.75 5.68
C ARG A 157 5.27 3.99 6.50
N GLY A 158 5.41 4.01 7.83
CA GLY A 158 4.51 3.29 8.75
C GLY A 158 3.15 3.96 8.99
N GLY A 159 2.93 5.19 8.51
CA GLY A 159 1.68 5.92 8.75
C GLY A 159 0.41 5.12 8.50
N PRO A 160 0.22 4.51 7.33
CA PRO A 160 -0.97 3.73 7.03
C PRO A 160 -1.21 2.57 8.00
N MET A 161 -0.15 1.93 8.53
CA MET A 161 -0.33 0.84 9.50
C MET A 161 -0.94 1.33 10.81
N PHE A 162 -0.60 2.52 11.27
CA PHE A 162 -1.26 3.11 12.45
C PHE A 162 -2.74 3.39 12.18
N GLU A 163 -3.07 3.84 10.96
CA GLU A 163 -4.45 4.07 10.57
C GLU A 163 -5.25 2.77 10.51
N PHE A 164 -4.69 1.68 9.96
CA PHE A 164 -5.30 0.35 10.02
C PHE A 164 -5.48 -0.13 11.46
N LEU A 165 -4.46 0.02 12.32
CA LEU A 165 -4.50 -0.39 13.72
C LEU A 165 -5.65 0.29 14.49
N PHE A 166 -5.69 1.61 14.45
CA PHE A 166 -6.73 2.37 15.16
C PHE A 166 -8.09 2.27 14.48
N GLY A 167 -8.13 2.09 13.18
CA GLY A 167 -9.34 1.83 12.42
C GLY A 167 -10.00 0.51 12.81
N ILE A 168 -9.21 -0.57 12.90
CA ILE A 168 -9.69 -1.89 13.34
C ILE A 168 -10.11 -1.85 14.81
N ASP A 169 -9.33 -1.25 15.71
CA ASP A 169 -9.74 -1.07 17.11
C ASP A 169 -11.08 -0.33 17.22
N THR A 170 -11.25 0.74 16.45
CA THR A 170 -12.48 1.51 16.42
C THR A 170 -13.67 0.70 15.85
N LEU A 171 -13.44 -0.09 14.81
CA LEU A 171 -14.44 -0.98 14.22
C LEU A 171 -14.92 -2.00 15.27
N LEU A 172 -13.98 -2.69 15.90
CA LEU A 172 -14.31 -3.71 16.92
C LEU A 172 -15.08 -3.12 18.12
N ARG A 173 -14.73 -1.90 18.56
CA ARG A 173 -15.46 -1.17 19.62
C ARG A 173 -16.88 -0.83 19.18
N ARG A 174 -17.07 -0.31 17.98
CA ARG A 174 -18.40 0.02 17.42
C ARG A 174 -19.29 -1.21 17.30
N GLN A 175 -18.70 -2.38 17.05
CA GLN A 175 -19.40 -3.65 16.96
C GLN A 175 -19.61 -4.34 18.32
N GLY A 176 -19.13 -3.77 19.44
CA GLY A 176 -19.20 -4.39 20.76
C GLY A 176 -18.34 -5.67 20.90
N ARG A 177 -17.33 -5.85 20.02
CA ARG A 177 -16.51 -7.06 19.94
C ARG A 177 -15.08 -6.88 20.45
N ARG A 178 -14.68 -5.66 20.84
CA ARG A 178 -13.28 -5.32 21.16
C ARG A 178 -12.66 -6.26 22.21
N GLU A 179 -13.42 -6.65 23.21
CA GLU A 179 -12.97 -7.49 24.34
C GLU A 179 -12.69 -8.95 23.93
N ARG A 180 -13.16 -9.37 22.76
CA ARG A 180 -12.89 -10.71 22.22
C ARG A 180 -11.56 -10.77 21.47
N PHE A 181 -10.91 -9.61 21.24
CA PHE A 181 -9.70 -9.50 20.41
C PHE A 181 -8.53 -8.93 21.22
N LYS A 182 -7.39 -9.60 21.12
CA LYS A 182 -6.10 -9.06 21.51
C LYS A 182 -5.49 -8.35 20.29
N LEU A 183 -5.21 -7.06 20.41
CA LEU A 183 -4.50 -6.31 19.37
C LEU A 183 -3.03 -6.18 19.78
N VAL A 184 -2.13 -6.54 18.86
CA VAL A 184 -0.69 -6.50 19.06
C VAL A 184 -0.07 -5.65 17.96
N PHE A 185 0.69 -4.64 18.34
CA PHE A 185 1.52 -3.87 17.41
C PHE A 185 2.99 -4.25 17.57
N PHE A 186 3.67 -4.59 16.47
CA PHE A 186 5.08 -4.95 16.50
C PHE A 186 5.90 -4.15 15.49
N ASN A 187 7.12 -3.79 15.87
CA ASN A 187 8.01 -3.00 15.01
C ASN A 187 9.48 -3.19 15.39
N PRO A 188 10.41 -3.24 14.41
CA PRO A 188 11.84 -3.34 14.70
C PRO A 188 12.45 -2.10 15.38
N SER A 189 11.76 -0.95 15.37
CA SER A 189 12.19 0.26 16.08
C SER A 189 11.53 0.35 17.45
N GLN A 190 12.27 0.82 18.46
CA GLN A 190 11.72 1.23 19.75
C GLN A 190 10.78 2.45 19.62
N GLU A 191 11.04 3.29 18.61
CA GLU A 191 10.27 4.50 18.32
C GLU A 191 9.68 4.41 16.89
N PRO A 192 8.60 3.63 16.67
CA PRO A 192 8.01 3.48 15.36
C PRO A 192 7.42 4.78 14.86
N GLY A 193 7.70 5.12 13.59
CA GLY A 193 7.20 6.35 12.99
C GLY A 193 7.98 7.62 13.33
N GLN A 194 9.27 7.54 13.61
CA GLN A 194 10.15 8.68 13.95
C GLN A 194 10.02 9.89 13.02
N ARG A 195 9.69 9.67 11.74
CA ARG A 195 9.45 10.77 10.77
C ARG A 195 8.26 11.67 11.11
N LEU A 196 7.35 11.22 11.96
CA LEU A 196 6.25 12.02 12.48
C LEU A 196 6.71 12.99 13.58
N GLY A 197 7.97 12.84 14.05
CA GLY A 197 8.54 13.59 15.16
C GLY A 197 8.31 12.90 16.51
N ALA A 198 9.25 13.10 17.45
CA ALA A 198 9.25 12.43 18.75
C ALA A 198 7.96 12.64 19.58
N ALA A 199 7.37 13.83 19.50
CA ALA A 199 6.12 14.12 20.21
C ALA A 199 4.95 13.28 19.68
N ALA A 200 4.88 13.08 18.35
CA ALA A 200 3.85 12.25 17.72
C ALA A 200 4.05 10.78 18.08
N VAL A 201 5.28 10.27 18.06
CA VAL A 201 5.60 8.89 18.45
C VAL A 201 5.15 8.62 19.89
N ARG A 202 5.52 9.49 20.85
CA ARG A 202 5.09 9.36 22.25
C ARG A 202 3.56 9.32 22.37
N LYS A 203 2.85 10.20 21.66
CA LYS A 203 1.37 10.21 21.66
C LYS A 203 0.77 8.94 21.06
N LEU A 204 1.37 8.40 19.99
CA LEU A 204 0.93 7.14 19.37
C LEU A 204 1.07 5.98 20.35
N LEU A 205 2.23 5.83 21.00
CA LEU A 205 2.47 4.77 21.98
C LEU A 205 1.56 4.90 23.22
N ALA A 206 1.41 6.12 23.75
CA ALA A 206 0.46 6.38 24.83
C ALA A 206 -0.97 5.99 24.42
N ARG A 207 -1.38 6.34 23.18
CA ARG A 207 -2.71 5.99 22.69
C ARG A 207 -2.91 4.49 22.49
N MET A 208 -1.88 3.75 22.08
CA MET A 208 -1.92 2.28 22.02
C MET A 208 -2.15 1.71 23.42
N HIS A 209 -1.38 2.15 24.41
CA HIS A 209 -1.53 1.73 25.80
C HIS A 209 -2.93 2.02 26.35
N GLU A 210 -3.45 3.25 26.20
CA GLU A 210 -4.81 3.63 26.60
C GLU A 210 -5.91 2.76 25.99
N ARG A 211 -5.67 2.26 24.77
CA ARG A 211 -6.61 1.40 24.04
C ARG A 211 -6.42 -0.09 24.29
N GLY A 212 -5.51 -0.48 25.18
CA GLY A 212 -5.22 -1.87 25.46
C GLY A 212 -4.62 -2.60 24.27
N ILE A 213 -3.78 -1.91 23.47
CA ILE A 213 -3.01 -2.50 22.37
C ILE A 213 -1.63 -2.85 22.90
N GLU A 214 -1.29 -4.14 22.87
CA GLU A 214 0.02 -4.62 23.28
C GLU A 214 1.09 -4.23 22.26
N THR A 215 2.32 -3.93 22.71
CA THR A 215 3.40 -3.51 21.83
C THR A 215 4.64 -4.39 21.99
N HIS A 216 5.19 -4.88 20.85
CA HIS A 216 6.46 -5.58 20.76
C HIS A 216 7.42 -4.75 19.90
N LEU A 217 8.26 -3.95 20.55
CA LEU A 217 9.11 -2.95 19.88
C LEU A 217 10.59 -3.31 20.00
N GLY A 218 11.40 -2.85 19.02
CA GLY A 218 12.84 -3.01 19.04
C GLY A 218 13.37 -4.34 18.51
N HIS A 219 12.51 -5.21 18.01
CA HIS A 219 12.87 -6.54 17.53
C HIS A 219 12.39 -6.74 16.10
N LYS A 220 13.29 -7.18 15.21
CA LYS A 220 12.93 -7.45 13.82
C LYS A 220 12.08 -8.71 13.73
N PRO A 221 11.06 -8.73 12.86
CA PRO A 221 10.40 -9.97 12.51
C PRO A 221 11.39 -10.89 11.77
N VAL A 222 11.42 -12.16 12.17
CA VAL A 222 12.28 -13.21 11.61
C VAL A 222 11.51 -14.04 10.60
N ARG A 223 10.28 -14.44 10.96
CA ARG A 223 9.36 -15.16 10.11
C ARG A 223 7.93 -15.05 10.62
N PHE A 224 6.98 -15.34 9.74
CA PHE A 224 5.58 -15.55 10.11
C PHE A 224 5.23 -17.04 9.99
N GLU A 225 4.33 -17.49 10.83
CA GLU A 225 3.72 -18.81 10.78
C GLU A 225 2.20 -18.64 10.71
N ALA A 226 1.46 -19.71 10.51
CA ALA A 226 0.00 -19.62 10.31
C ALA A 226 -0.75 -19.00 11.51
N ASP A 227 -0.16 -19.14 12.72
CA ASP A 227 -0.77 -18.76 14.00
C ASP A 227 0.16 -17.95 14.91
N GLN A 228 1.33 -17.52 14.41
CA GLN A 228 2.26 -16.74 15.23
C GLN A 228 3.21 -15.85 14.43
N VAL A 229 3.71 -14.83 15.11
CA VAL A 229 4.80 -13.95 14.68
C VAL A 229 6.05 -14.30 15.47
N VAL A 230 7.16 -14.55 14.79
CA VAL A 230 8.49 -14.77 15.40
C VAL A 230 9.38 -13.57 15.13
N THR A 231 9.94 -13.01 16.19
CA THR A 231 10.87 -11.87 16.17
C THR A 231 12.20 -12.23 16.83
N GLU A 232 13.20 -11.36 16.70
CA GLU A 232 14.48 -11.50 17.43
C GLU A 232 14.30 -11.50 18.96
N GLY A 233 13.22 -10.92 19.46
CA GLY A 233 12.90 -10.85 20.90
C GLY A 233 11.98 -11.95 21.42
N GLY A 234 11.60 -12.91 20.59
CA GLY A 234 10.70 -14.00 20.95
C GLY A 234 9.53 -14.16 19.97
N GLN A 235 8.52 -14.90 20.39
CA GLN A 235 7.34 -15.19 19.57
C GLN A 235 6.05 -14.89 20.31
N PHE A 236 4.98 -14.59 19.57
CA PHE A 236 3.63 -14.40 20.11
C PHE A 236 2.56 -14.87 19.13
N ALA A 237 1.44 -15.33 19.67
CA ALA A 237 0.32 -15.83 18.86
C ALA A 237 -0.32 -14.73 18.01
N ALA A 238 -0.80 -15.09 16.83
CA ALA A 238 -1.50 -14.20 15.92
C ALA A 238 -2.42 -14.99 14.98
N ASP A 239 -3.72 -14.84 15.13
CA ASP A 239 -4.73 -15.44 14.24
C ASP A 239 -4.93 -14.66 12.95
N LEU A 240 -4.53 -13.40 12.93
CA LEU A 240 -4.47 -12.54 11.76
C LEU A 240 -3.22 -11.66 11.82
N ILE A 241 -2.40 -11.74 10.78
CA ILE A 241 -1.18 -10.94 10.66
C ILE A 241 -1.36 -9.91 9.55
N LEU A 242 -1.24 -8.63 9.88
CA LEU A 242 -1.18 -7.52 8.93
C LEU A 242 0.23 -6.94 8.96
N PHE A 243 0.92 -6.99 7.82
CA PHE A 243 2.31 -6.55 7.79
C PHE A 243 2.64 -5.75 6.52
N MET A 244 3.35 -4.65 6.68
CA MET A 244 3.92 -3.88 5.57
C MET A 244 5.42 -4.14 5.52
N PRO A 245 5.89 -4.94 4.53
CA PRO A 245 7.29 -5.27 4.36
C PRO A 245 8.17 -4.09 3.95
#